data_aaccc4a616073961b3e40c9c981f6b27
#
_entry.id   aaccc4a616073961b3e40c9c981f6b27
#
_cell.length_a   1.000
_cell.length_b   1.000
_cell.length_c   1.000
_cell.angle_alpha   90.00
_cell.angle_beta   90.00
_cell.angle_gamma   90.00
#
_symmetry.space_group_name_H-M   'P 1'
#
loop_
_entity.id
_entity.type
_entity.pdbx_description
1 polymer ?
#
loop_
_entity_poly.entity_id
_entity_poly.type
_entity_poly.pdbx_seq_one_letter_code
_entity_poly.pdbx_strand_id
1 'polypeptide(L)'
;TKEAVLKKYEEVKELPMRDILLRKASGYQFYNTSRFTFEKLLDDPDNIEANFRDYLNGFSPNVTEIIEKFKFDGHITTMAQKNILYIVLKEFTTPQANLHPDHISNLEMGYIFEEIIRRFSEAHNEDAGQHYTPREVIELMVNILFYNDNSLLSGDHVAKTIYDPACGTGGMLSVAENYLHKLNSTAELLAFGQEINDQTFAICKADMLIKGNDATQIKSGNTLSDD
;
A
#
# COMPACT_ATOMS: atom_id res chain seq x y z
N THR A 1 -17.62 5.68 -2.20
CA THR A 1 -17.37 6.99 -1.54
C THR A 1 -17.34 6.82 -0.02
N LYS A 2 -16.69 7.76 0.70
CA LYS A 2 -16.63 7.76 2.17
C LYS A 2 -18.02 7.78 2.81
N GLU A 3 -18.95 8.55 2.26
CA GLU A 3 -20.34 8.61 2.73
C GLU A 3 -21.04 7.25 2.65
N ALA A 4 -20.85 6.51 1.56
CA ALA A 4 -21.40 5.17 1.40
C ALA A 4 -20.85 4.21 2.46
N VAL A 5 -19.55 4.32 2.80
CA VAL A 5 -18.92 3.51 3.85
C VAL A 5 -19.50 3.86 5.21
N LEU A 6 -19.63 5.16 5.56
CA LEU A 6 -20.18 5.60 6.85
C LEU A 6 -21.63 5.17 7.02
N LYS A 7 -22.45 5.35 5.97
CA LYS A 7 -23.84 4.87 5.99
C LYS A 7 -23.89 3.36 6.18
N LYS A 8 -23.09 2.61 5.45
CA LYS A 8 -23.06 1.15 5.56
C LYS A 8 -22.53 0.68 6.91
N TYR A 9 -21.57 1.40 7.49
CA TYR A 9 -21.00 1.09 8.81
C TYR A 9 -22.06 1.07 9.90
N GLU A 10 -22.95 2.06 9.95
CA GLU A 10 -24.04 2.10 10.93
C GLU A 10 -25.02 0.91 10.78
N GLU A 11 -25.22 0.41 9.56
CA GLU A 11 -26.07 -0.75 9.29
C GLU A 11 -25.44 -2.10 9.68
N VAL A 12 -24.09 -2.22 9.58
CA VAL A 12 -23.39 -3.51 9.67
C VAL A 12 -22.45 -3.62 10.86
N LYS A 13 -22.45 -2.64 11.74
CA LYS A 13 -21.52 -2.48 12.86
C LYS A 13 -21.31 -3.75 13.70
N GLU A 14 -22.39 -4.48 13.96
CA GLU A 14 -22.40 -5.70 14.79
C GLU A 14 -22.35 -7.01 13.97
N LEU A 15 -22.25 -6.92 12.64
CA LEU A 15 -22.29 -8.12 11.80
C LEU A 15 -20.91 -8.78 11.66
N PRO A 16 -20.82 -10.12 11.70
CA PRO A 16 -19.56 -10.85 11.50
C PRO A 16 -18.89 -10.55 10.14
N MET A 17 -19.68 -10.25 9.11
CA MET A 17 -19.20 -9.95 7.75
C MET A 17 -18.96 -8.45 7.50
N ARG A 18 -18.89 -7.64 8.56
CA ARG A 18 -18.71 -6.18 8.47
C ARG A 18 -17.60 -5.77 7.52
N ASP A 19 -16.42 -6.35 7.65
CA ASP A 19 -15.24 -6.01 6.85
C ASP A 19 -15.49 -6.18 5.34
N ILE A 20 -16.06 -7.31 4.93
CA ILE A 20 -16.39 -7.61 3.52
C ILE A 20 -17.41 -6.59 2.98
N LEU A 21 -18.44 -6.30 3.77
CA LEU A 21 -19.51 -5.36 3.36
C LEU A 21 -19.00 -3.93 3.23
N LEU A 22 -18.08 -3.51 4.10
CA LEU A 22 -17.47 -2.18 4.06
C LEU A 22 -16.47 -2.04 2.90
N ARG A 23 -15.67 -3.05 2.59
CA ARG A 23 -14.81 -3.07 1.38
C ARG A 23 -15.67 -2.98 0.12
N LYS A 24 -16.76 -3.74 0.05
CA LYS A 24 -17.71 -3.63 -1.07
C LYS A 24 -18.32 -2.23 -1.19
N ALA A 25 -18.67 -1.58 -0.07
CA ALA A 25 -19.21 -0.22 -0.07
C ALA A 25 -18.17 0.84 -0.44
N SER A 26 -16.89 0.63 -0.10
CA SER A 26 -15.80 1.53 -0.50
C SER A 26 -15.46 1.43 -1.98
N GLY A 27 -15.57 0.24 -2.56
CA GLY A 27 -15.08 -0.09 -3.91
C GLY A 27 -13.57 -0.35 -3.97
N TYR A 28 -12.91 -0.48 -2.80
CA TYR A 28 -11.46 -0.72 -2.66
C TYR A 28 -11.21 -1.91 -1.72
N GLN A 29 -9.98 -2.40 -1.70
CA GLN A 29 -9.52 -3.45 -0.77
C GLN A 29 -9.45 -2.97 0.70
N PHE A 30 -9.79 -1.72 0.94
CA PHE A 30 -9.81 -1.09 2.26
C PHE A 30 -10.94 -0.06 2.39
N TYR A 31 -11.18 0.38 3.62
CA TYR A 31 -12.18 1.42 3.95
C TYR A 31 -11.69 2.26 5.12
N ASN A 32 -12.41 3.36 5.40
CA ASN A 32 -12.22 4.17 6.60
C ASN A 32 -13.58 4.57 7.18
N THR A 33 -13.81 4.27 8.46
CA THR A 33 -15.05 4.53 9.20
C THR A 33 -15.01 5.79 10.07
N SER A 34 -13.87 6.49 10.16
CA SER A 34 -13.80 7.78 10.86
C SER A 34 -14.64 8.83 10.14
N ARG A 35 -15.21 9.74 10.91
CA ARG A 35 -15.96 10.90 10.39
C ARG A 35 -15.06 11.98 9.79
N PHE A 36 -13.76 11.94 10.07
CA PHE A 36 -12.81 12.93 9.62
C PHE A 36 -12.39 12.72 8.16
N THR A 37 -12.10 13.83 7.48
CA THR A 37 -11.33 13.95 6.24
C THR A 37 -10.16 14.89 6.52
N PHE A 38 -9.20 15.03 5.60
CA PHE A 38 -8.09 15.96 5.80
C PHE A 38 -8.59 17.40 6.01
N GLU A 39 -9.60 17.84 5.28
CA GLU A 39 -10.22 19.17 5.44
C GLU A 39 -10.83 19.33 6.84
N LYS A 40 -11.61 18.34 7.28
CA LYS A 40 -12.24 18.38 8.61
C LYS A 40 -11.24 18.31 9.77
N LEU A 41 -10.06 17.73 9.56
CA LEU A 41 -8.97 17.76 10.54
C LEU A 41 -8.45 19.19 10.73
N LEU A 42 -8.37 19.96 9.65
CA LEU A 42 -7.87 21.34 9.69
C LEU A 42 -8.87 22.34 10.31
N ASP A 43 -10.16 21.98 10.38
CA ASP A 43 -11.21 22.81 11.00
C ASP A 43 -11.07 22.89 12.53
N ASP A 44 -10.32 21.97 13.15
CA ASP A 44 -10.12 21.90 14.62
C ASP A 44 -8.63 21.74 14.97
N PRO A 45 -7.82 22.81 14.84
CA PRO A 45 -6.38 22.77 15.07
C PRO A 45 -5.98 22.39 16.51
N ASP A 46 -6.80 22.76 17.49
CA ASP A 46 -6.51 22.52 18.91
C ASP A 46 -6.57 21.02 19.27
N ASN A 47 -7.40 20.25 18.57
CA ASN A 47 -7.56 18.80 18.76
C ASN A 47 -6.97 17.98 17.60
N ILE A 48 -6.14 18.56 16.75
CA ILE A 48 -5.70 17.96 15.50
C ILE A 48 -5.00 16.61 15.70
N GLU A 49 -4.20 16.45 16.75
CA GLU A 49 -3.54 15.18 17.07
C GLU A 49 -4.57 14.08 17.38
N ALA A 50 -5.51 14.35 18.28
CA ALA A 50 -6.54 13.39 18.67
C ALA A 50 -7.44 13.03 17.48
N ASN A 51 -7.85 14.02 16.71
CA ASN A 51 -8.70 13.86 15.52
C ASN A 51 -7.96 13.07 14.41
N PHE A 52 -6.67 13.30 14.22
CA PHE A 52 -5.87 12.55 13.24
C PHE A 52 -5.66 11.09 13.66
N ARG A 53 -5.46 10.83 14.95
CA ARG A 53 -5.43 9.45 15.49
C ARG A 53 -6.75 8.73 15.27
N ASP A 54 -7.89 9.40 15.51
CA ASP A 54 -9.22 8.83 15.21
C ASP A 54 -9.36 8.53 13.72
N TYR A 55 -8.90 9.44 12.85
CA TYR A 55 -8.90 9.22 11.41
C TYR A 55 -8.11 7.96 11.01
N LEU A 56 -6.93 7.76 11.56
CA LEU A 56 -6.09 6.59 11.27
C LEU A 56 -6.69 5.30 11.85
N ASN A 57 -7.26 5.35 13.04
CA ASN A 57 -7.93 4.21 13.67
C ASN A 57 -9.22 3.80 12.96
N GLY A 58 -9.78 4.66 12.13
CA GLY A 58 -10.95 4.37 11.31
C GLY A 58 -10.68 3.47 10.10
N PHE A 59 -9.41 3.22 9.75
CA PHE A 59 -9.06 2.36 8.64
C PHE A 59 -9.34 0.87 8.91
N SER A 60 -9.52 0.13 7.83
CA SER A 60 -9.67 -1.33 7.86
C SER A 60 -8.41 -2.01 8.41
N PRO A 61 -8.53 -3.24 8.97
CA PRO A 61 -7.43 -3.93 9.64
C PRO A 61 -6.15 -4.06 8.82
N ASN A 62 -6.27 -4.28 7.51
CA ASN A 62 -5.10 -4.39 6.61
C ASN A 62 -4.31 -3.08 6.47
N VAL A 63 -4.99 -1.92 6.51
CA VAL A 63 -4.30 -0.61 6.51
C VAL A 63 -3.77 -0.28 7.90
N THR A 64 -4.53 -0.61 8.96
CA THR A 64 -4.07 -0.41 10.35
C THR A 64 -2.78 -1.18 10.60
N GLU A 65 -2.66 -2.43 10.14
CA GLU A 65 -1.42 -3.21 10.23
C GLU A 65 -0.23 -2.49 9.57
N ILE A 66 -0.43 -1.90 8.39
CA ILE A 66 0.61 -1.12 7.69
C ILE A 66 1.04 0.09 8.54
N ILE A 67 0.08 0.85 9.07
CA ILE A 67 0.32 2.02 9.91
C ILE A 67 1.11 1.65 11.18
N GLU A 68 0.76 0.53 11.81
CA GLU A 68 1.45 0.01 13.00
C GLU A 68 2.89 -0.41 12.69
N LYS A 69 3.10 -1.15 11.59
CA LYS A 69 4.44 -1.59 11.15
C LYS A 69 5.36 -0.42 10.79
N PHE A 70 4.80 0.69 10.27
CA PHE A 70 5.52 1.95 10.10
C PHE A 70 5.81 2.68 11.42
N LYS A 71 5.27 2.23 12.56
CA LYS A 71 5.39 2.93 13.86
C LYS A 71 4.92 4.38 13.78
N PHE A 72 3.87 4.61 12.99
CA PHE A 72 3.43 5.95 12.62
C PHE A 72 2.97 6.77 13.82
N ASP A 73 2.52 6.12 14.89
CA ASP A 73 2.14 6.74 16.16
C ASP A 73 3.24 7.61 16.77
N GLY A 74 4.49 7.14 16.75
CA GLY A 74 5.64 7.90 17.23
C GLY A 74 5.92 9.14 16.38
N HIS A 75 5.71 9.06 15.07
CA HIS A 75 5.87 10.21 14.18
C HIS A 75 4.80 11.27 14.43
N ILE A 76 3.54 10.87 14.66
CA ILE A 76 2.45 11.79 15.02
C ILE A 76 2.79 12.53 16.31
N THR A 77 3.18 11.81 17.36
CA THR A 77 3.60 12.41 18.63
C THR A 77 4.71 13.44 18.42
N THR A 78 5.73 13.09 17.65
CA THR A 78 6.85 13.99 17.36
C THR A 78 6.41 15.23 16.60
N MET A 79 5.56 15.09 15.60
CA MET A 79 5.03 16.22 14.82
C MET A 79 4.14 17.14 15.67
N ALA A 80 3.32 16.56 16.55
CA ALA A 80 2.48 17.32 17.46
C ALA A 80 3.31 18.12 18.48
N GLN A 81 4.30 17.49 19.13
CA GLN A 81 5.21 18.15 20.06
C GLN A 81 6.01 19.30 19.43
N LYS A 82 6.33 19.19 18.14
CA LYS A 82 7.03 20.23 17.38
C LYS A 82 6.10 21.27 16.74
N ASN A 83 4.79 21.17 16.94
CA ASN A 83 3.76 22.03 16.34
C ASN A 83 3.78 22.06 14.79
N ILE A 84 4.21 20.97 14.15
CA ILE A 84 4.27 20.86 12.68
C ILE A 84 3.17 19.98 12.08
N LEU A 85 2.41 19.23 12.90
CA LEU A 85 1.38 18.30 12.42
C LEU A 85 0.33 19.02 11.57
N TYR A 86 -0.16 20.19 12.01
CA TYR A 86 -1.13 21.00 11.27
C TYR A 86 -0.58 21.40 9.88
N ILE A 87 0.66 21.88 9.83
CA ILE A 87 1.29 22.33 8.60
C ILE A 87 1.44 21.17 7.63
N VAL A 88 1.91 20.02 8.11
CA VAL A 88 2.04 18.80 7.29
C VAL A 88 0.70 18.36 6.71
N LEU A 89 -0.36 18.25 7.53
CA LEU A 89 -1.67 17.86 7.05
C LEU A 89 -2.26 18.89 6.06
N LYS A 90 -2.01 20.17 6.29
CA LYS A 90 -2.44 21.25 5.38
C LYS A 90 -1.81 21.12 4.00
N GLU A 91 -0.52 20.77 3.91
CA GLU A 91 0.14 20.59 2.61
C GLU A 91 -0.54 19.51 1.76
N PHE A 92 -1.04 18.42 2.37
CA PHE A 92 -1.79 17.37 1.67
C PHE A 92 -3.17 17.80 1.16
N THR A 93 -3.70 18.97 1.58
CA THR A 93 -4.94 19.53 1.05
C THR A 93 -4.72 20.55 -0.07
N THR A 94 -3.47 20.85 -0.38
CA THR A 94 -3.13 21.77 -1.47
C THR A 94 -3.32 21.11 -2.85
N PRO A 95 -3.62 21.89 -3.92
CA PRO A 95 -3.72 21.32 -5.27
C PRO A 95 -2.45 20.60 -5.74
N GLN A 96 -1.28 21.02 -5.26
CA GLN A 96 0.02 20.44 -5.62
C GLN A 96 0.23 19.03 -5.05
N ALA A 97 -0.40 18.72 -3.91
CA ALA A 97 -0.33 17.41 -3.25
C ALA A 97 -1.67 16.67 -3.29
N ASN A 98 -2.55 17.01 -4.23
CA ASN A 98 -3.85 16.36 -4.37
C ASN A 98 -3.69 14.98 -5.03
N LEU A 99 -3.73 13.94 -4.19
CA LEU A 99 -3.62 12.53 -4.60
C LEU A 99 -5.02 11.87 -4.80
N HIS A 100 -6.07 12.67 -5.00
CA HIS A 100 -7.43 12.13 -5.15
C HIS A 100 -7.55 11.27 -6.43
N PRO A 101 -8.29 10.14 -6.40
CA PRO A 101 -8.42 9.24 -7.56
C PRO A 101 -8.98 9.87 -8.84
N ASP A 102 -9.68 11.01 -8.73
CA ASP A 102 -10.16 11.77 -9.89
C ASP A 102 -9.04 12.49 -10.65
N HIS A 103 -7.87 12.64 -10.02
CA HIS A 103 -6.71 13.35 -10.58
C HIS A 103 -5.53 12.43 -10.85
N ILE A 104 -5.40 11.35 -10.10
CA ILE A 104 -4.26 10.43 -10.16
C ILE A 104 -4.79 8.99 -10.22
N SER A 105 -4.44 8.28 -11.29
CA SER A 105 -4.77 6.86 -11.43
C SER A 105 -3.96 5.99 -10.45
N ASN A 106 -4.41 4.76 -10.22
CA ASN A 106 -3.67 3.79 -9.38
C ASN A 106 -2.25 3.54 -9.91
N LEU A 107 -2.07 3.55 -11.22
CA LEU A 107 -0.76 3.37 -11.87
C LEU A 107 0.18 4.56 -11.56
N GLU A 108 -0.32 5.78 -11.72
CA GLU A 108 0.46 6.99 -11.41
C GLU A 108 0.77 7.08 -9.91
N MET A 109 -0.17 6.69 -9.04
CA MET A 109 0.06 6.61 -7.60
C MET A 109 1.16 5.60 -7.28
N GLY A 110 1.20 4.44 -7.95
CA GLY A 110 2.27 3.46 -7.83
C GLY A 110 3.63 4.06 -8.19
N TYR A 111 3.74 4.82 -9.28
CA TYR A 111 4.99 5.52 -9.65
C TYR A 111 5.41 6.58 -8.64
N ILE A 112 4.46 7.38 -8.10
CA ILE A 112 4.75 8.36 -7.05
C ILE A 112 5.30 7.66 -5.81
N PHE A 113 4.68 6.55 -5.40
CA PHE A 113 5.09 5.79 -4.23
C PHE A 113 6.50 5.19 -4.42
N GLU A 114 6.76 4.57 -5.57
CA GLU A 114 8.08 4.04 -5.95
C GLU A 114 9.17 5.13 -5.91
N GLU A 115 8.89 6.32 -6.45
CA GLU A 115 9.81 7.45 -6.44
C GLU A 115 10.09 7.99 -5.03
N ILE A 116 9.07 8.03 -4.15
CA ILE A 116 9.24 8.42 -2.74
C ILE A 116 10.17 7.42 -2.04
N ILE A 117 9.97 6.11 -2.22
CA ILE A 117 10.81 5.06 -1.64
C ILE A 117 12.24 5.18 -2.15
N ARG A 118 12.43 5.37 -3.45
CA ARG A 118 13.75 5.56 -4.06
C ARG A 118 14.49 6.74 -3.42
N ARG A 119 13.85 7.91 -3.32
CA ARG A 119 14.45 9.11 -2.70
C ARG A 119 14.74 8.90 -1.22
N PHE A 120 13.84 8.22 -0.51
CA PHE A 120 14.06 7.89 0.89
C PHE A 120 15.29 7.01 1.08
N SER A 121 15.43 5.97 0.25
CA SER A 121 16.59 5.06 0.26
C SER A 121 17.91 5.76 -0.07
N GLU A 122 17.88 6.68 -1.06
CA GLU A 122 19.06 7.48 -1.42
C GLU A 122 19.49 8.46 -0.32
N ALA A 123 18.54 9.03 0.41
CA ALA A 123 18.82 9.98 1.50
C ALA A 123 19.41 9.31 2.75
N HIS A 124 19.17 8.00 2.92
CA HIS A 124 19.63 7.20 4.07
C HIS A 124 20.73 6.22 3.65
N ASN A 125 21.85 6.74 3.12
CA ASN A 125 22.97 6.01 2.51
C ASN A 125 23.48 4.77 3.24
N GLU A 126 23.23 4.61 4.54
CA GLU A 126 23.66 3.44 5.33
C GLU A 126 22.77 2.20 5.11
N ASP A 127 21.52 2.39 4.68
CA ASP A 127 20.51 1.33 4.54
C ASP A 127 20.05 1.11 3.07
N ALA A 128 20.55 1.90 2.12
CA ALA A 128 20.07 1.87 0.72
C ALA A 128 20.16 0.48 0.06
N GLY A 129 21.14 -0.33 0.43
CA GLY A 129 21.29 -1.70 -0.05
C GLY A 129 20.31 -2.70 0.54
N GLN A 130 19.62 -2.36 1.63
CA GLN A 130 18.66 -3.25 2.30
C GLN A 130 17.22 -3.08 1.79
N HIS A 131 16.89 -1.91 1.22
CA HIS A 131 15.52 -1.55 0.90
C HIS A 131 15.23 -1.40 -0.59
N TYR A 132 16.24 -1.37 -1.44
CA TYR A 132 16.05 -1.06 -2.85
C TYR A 132 16.97 -1.88 -3.76
N THR A 133 16.37 -2.70 -4.61
CA THR A 133 17.06 -3.35 -5.72
C THR A 133 16.84 -2.50 -6.98
N PRO A 134 17.91 -2.12 -7.72
CA PRO A 134 17.77 -1.35 -8.94
C PRO A 134 16.79 -1.99 -9.93
N ARG A 135 15.93 -1.17 -10.54
CA ARG A 135 14.85 -1.65 -11.41
C ARG A 135 15.38 -2.46 -12.59
N GLU A 136 16.51 -2.06 -13.16
CA GLU A 136 17.15 -2.76 -14.27
C GLU A 136 17.58 -4.18 -13.91
N VAL A 137 18.04 -4.37 -12.66
CA VAL A 137 18.39 -5.70 -12.13
C VAL A 137 17.14 -6.56 -11.97
N ILE A 138 16.08 -5.99 -11.41
CA ILE A 138 14.79 -6.67 -11.26
C ILE A 138 14.21 -7.05 -12.62
N GLU A 139 14.23 -6.13 -13.60
CA GLU A 139 13.76 -6.39 -14.97
C GLU A 139 14.57 -7.53 -15.62
N LEU A 140 15.88 -7.56 -15.44
CA LEU A 140 16.71 -8.67 -15.92
C LEU A 140 16.31 -10.00 -15.28
N MET A 141 16.14 -10.03 -13.95
CA MET A 141 15.74 -11.23 -13.21
C MET A 141 14.37 -11.75 -13.66
N VAL A 142 13.40 -10.86 -13.82
CA VAL A 142 12.04 -11.20 -14.29
C VAL A 142 12.08 -11.74 -15.72
N ASN A 143 12.83 -11.10 -16.62
CA ASN A 143 13.00 -11.58 -17.99
C ASN A 143 13.60 -12.98 -18.04
N ILE A 144 14.61 -13.27 -17.21
CA ILE A 144 15.22 -14.61 -17.11
C ILE A 144 14.21 -15.62 -16.57
N LEU A 145 13.45 -15.24 -15.51
CA LEU A 145 12.46 -16.10 -14.87
C LEU A 145 11.37 -16.55 -15.86
N PHE A 146 10.88 -15.63 -16.68
CA PHE A 146 9.80 -15.93 -17.64
C PHE A 146 10.28 -16.38 -19.03
N TYR A 147 11.59 -16.38 -19.29
CA TYR A 147 12.14 -16.64 -20.62
C TYR A 147 11.66 -17.95 -21.26
N ASN A 148 11.63 -19.04 -20.48
CA ASN A 148 11.19 -20.34 -20.97
C ASN A 148 9.68 -20.51 -21.05
N ASP A 149 8.91 -19.64 -20.40
CA ASP A 149 7.46 -19.77 -20.27
C ASP A 149 6.67 -18.82 -21.20
N ASN A 150 7.34 -17.99 -22.00
CA ASN A 150 6.68 -16.98 -22.85
C ASN A 150 5.58 -17.56 -23.74
N SER A 151 5.76 -18.75 -24.28
CA SER A 151 4.72 -19.41 -25.12
C SER A 151 3.50 -19.84 -24.31
N LEU A 152 3.69 -20.26 -23.06
CA LEU A 152 2.60 -20.63 -22.13
C LEU A 152 1.89 -19.40 -21.61
N LEU A 153 2.62 -18.33 -21.36
CA LEU A 153 2.09 -17.07 -20.84
C LEU A 153 1.28 -16.28 -21.87
N SER A 154 1.47 -16.55 -23.16
CA SER A 154 0.73 -15.91 -24.27
C SER A 154 -0.60 -16.60 -24.61
N GLY A 155 -0.96 -17.68 -23.90
CA GLY A 155 -2.22 -18.42 -24.12
C GLY A 155 -3.47 -17.70 -23.57
N ASP A 156 -4.65 -18.26 -23.85
CA ASP A 156 -5.90 -17.79 -23.30
C ASP A 156 -6.05 -18.22 -21.82
N HIS A 157 -6.68 -17.36 -21.00
CA HIS A 157 -7.00 -17.66 -19.60
C HIS A 157 -5.79 -18.09 -18.74
N VAL A 158 -4.67 -17.42 -18.90
CA VAL A 158 -3.45 -17.70 -18.12
C VAL A 158 -3.63 -17.19 -16.69
N ALA A 159 -3.52 -18.09 -15.72
CA ALA A 159 -3.38 -17.75 -14.30
C ALA A 159 -2.10 -18.39 -13.77
N LYS A 160 -1.23 -17.61 -13.17
CA LYS A 160 0.06 -18.03 -12.61
C LYS A 160 0.22 -17.50 -11.20
N THR A 161 1.10 -18.16 -10.46
CA THR A 161 1.53 -17.70 -9.13
C THR A 161 3.01 -17.36 -9.19
N ILE A 162 3.39 -16.34 -8.44
CA ILE A 162 4.78 -16.00 -8.15
C ILE A 162 4.96 -15.87 -6.64
N TYR A 163 6.06 -16.39 -6.12
CA TYR A 163 6.42 -16.27 -4.72
C TYR A 163 7.81 -15.68 -4.57
N ASP A 164 7.92 -14.63 -3.77
CA ASP A 164 9.20 -14.02 -3.40
C ASP A 164 9.41 -14.20 -1.88
N PRO A 165 10.33 -15.09 -1.46
CA PRO A 165 10.57 -15.42 -0.06
C PRO A 165 11.28 -14.32 0.74
N ALA A 166 11.77 -13.27 0.09
CA ALA A 166 12.43 -12.11 0.69
C ALA A 166 12.04 -10.85 -0.11
N CYS A 167 10.73 -10.59 -0.16
CA CYS A 167 10.15 -9.69 -1.16
C CYS A 167 10.53 -8.20 -0.97
N GLY A 168 11.12 -7.84 0.17
CA GLY A 168 11.50 -6.46 0.43
C GLY A 168 10.31 -5.52 0.26
N THR A 169 10.46 -4.51 -0.59
CA THR A 169 9.39 -3.56 -0.95
C THR A 169 8.45 -4.06 -2.04
N GLY A 170 8.61 -5.31 -2.50
CA GLY A 170 7.73 -5.91 -3.53
C GLY A 170 8.13 -5.63 -4.98
N GLY A 171 9.35 -5.13 -5.21
CA GLY A 171 9.81 -4.75 -6.55
C GLY A 171 9.74 -5.88 -7.57
N MET A 172 10.20 -7.10 -7.21
CA MET A 172 10.10 -8.29 -8.07
C MET A 172 8.65 -8.62 -8.43
N LEU A 173 7.75 -8.61 -7.46
CA LEU A 173 6.34 -8.93 -7.66
C LEU A 173 5.67 -7.93 -8.61
N SER A 174 5.90 -6.63 -8.40
CA SER A 174 5.36 -5.58 -9.25
C SER A 174 5.88 -5.62 -10.69
N VAL A 175 7.18 -5.85 -10.88
CA VAL A 175 7.77 -5.94 -12.22
C VAL A 175 7.32 -7.20 -12.94
N ALA A 176 7.19 -8.33 -12.23
CA ALA A 176 6.69 -9.58 -12.80
C ALA A 176 5.24 -9.44 -13.30
N GLU A 177 4.37 -8.77 -12.52
CA GLU A 177 2.99 -8.46 -12.91
C GLU A 177 2.95 -7.59 -14.17
N ASN A 178 3.72 -6.50 -14.18
CA ASN A 178 3.82 -5.61 -15.34
C ASN A 178 4.37 -6.35 -16.59
N TYR A 179 5.33 -7.25 -16.42
CA TYR A 179 5.88 -8.06 -17.51
C TYR A 179 4.79 -8.97 -18.10
N LEU A 180 4.07 -9.70 -17.24
CA LEU A 180 3.01 -10.60 -17.68
C LEU A 180 1.88 -9.83 -18.39
N HIS A 181 1.43 -8.70 -17.86
CA HIS A 181 0.39 -7.87 -18.47
C HIS A 181 0.80 -7.28 -19.82
N LYS A 182 2.09 -6.95 -20.01
CA LYS A 182 2.61 -6.52 -21.33
C LYS A 182 2.61 -7.65 -22.34
N LEU A 183 2.88 -8.88 -21.91
CA LEU A 183 2.85 -10.06 -22.76
C LEU A 183 1.42 -10.53 -23.05
N ASN A 184 0.56 -10.49 -22.03
CA ASN A 184 -0.83 -10.94 -22.09
C ASN A 184 -1.68 -10.10 -21.10
N SER A 185 -2.44 -9.14 -21.64
CA SER A 185 -3.26 -8.23 -20.84
C SER A 185 -4.44 -8.90 -20.10
N THR A 186 -4.78 -10.15 -20.46
CA THR A 186 -5.85 -10.94 -19.81
C THR A 186 -5.33 -11.96 -18.82
N ALA A 187 -4.00 -12.08 -18.68
CA ALA A 187 -3.40 -13.00 -17.74
C ALA A 187 -3.48 -12.46 -16.30
N GLU A 188 -3.65 -13.37 -15.35
CA GLU A 188 -3.66 -13.08 -13.93
C GLU A 188 -2.37 -13.61 -13.28
N LEU A 189 -1.70 -12.77 -12.49
CA LEU A 189 -0.57 -13.15 -11.65
C LEU A 189 -0.95 -13.00 -10.18
N LEU A 190 -1.01 -14.13 -9.47
CA LEU A 190 -1.20 -14.15 -8.03
C LEU A 190 0.16 -14.03 -7.35
N ALA A 191 0.41 -12.90 -6.72
CA ALA A 191 1.68 -12.61 -6.07
C ALA A 191 1.64 -12.98 -4.58
N PHE A 192 2.62 -13.77 -4.15
CA PHE A 192 2.87 -14.15 -2.76
C PHE A 192 4.23 -13.60 -2.35
N GLY A 193 4.35 -13.11 -1.13
CA GLY A 193 5.62 -12.60 -0.62
C GLY A 193 5.78 -12.82 0.88
N GLN A 194 7.03 -12.92 1.32
CA GLN A 194 7.37 -12.93 2.73
C GLN A 194 8.52 -11.97 2.99
N GLU A 195 8.43 -11.22 4.09
CA GLU A 195 9.44 -10.23 4.46
C GLU A 195 9.62 -10.17 5.99
N ILE A 196 10.86 -10.21 6.43
CA ILE A 196 11.20 -10.18 7.86
C ILE A 196 11.25 -8.76 8.42
N ASN A 197 11.60 -7.77 7.60
CA ASN A 197 11.68 -6.39 8.04
C ASN A 197 10.30 -5.73 8.02
N ASP A 198 9.83 -5.27 9.18
CA ASP A 198 8.51 -4.68 9.34
C ASP A 198 8.25 -3.48 8.42
N GLN A 199 9.27 -2.67 8.17
CA GLN A 199 9.13 -1.44 7.36
C GLN A 199 9.00 -1.77 5.88
N THR A 200 9.88 -2.64 5.34
CA THR A 200 9.80 -3.08 3.94
C THR A 200 8.55 -3.91 3.67
N PHE A 201 8.12 -4.75 4.62
CA PHE A 201 6.83 -5.45 4.58
C PHE A 201 5.66 -4.47 4.45
N ALA A 202 5.62 -3.42 5.29
CA ALA A 202 4.56 -2.41 5.24
C ALA A 202 4.55 -1.64 3.91
N ILE A 203 5.73 -1.33 3.36
CA ILE A 203 5.88 -0.71 2.04
C ILE A 203 5.29 -1.63 0.96
N CYS A 204 5.67 -2.92 0.95
CA CYS A 204 5.17 -3.89 -0.01
C CYS A 204 3.64 -3.99 0.03
N LYS A 205 3.06 -4.13 1.23
CA LYS A 205 1.60 -4.18 1.39
C LYS A 205 0.91 -2.90 0.94
N ALA A 206 1.48 -1.73 1.25
CA ALA A 206 0.93 -0.45 0.82
C ALA A 206 0.95 -0.32 -0.71
N ASP A 207 2.05 -0.69 -1.37
CA ASP A 207 2.17 -0.67 -2.83
C ASP A 207 1.11 -1.56 -3.49
N MET A 208 0.92 -2.79 -2.99
CA MET A 208 -0.10 -3.70 -3.50
C MET A 208 -1.52 -3.13 -3.33
N LEU A 209 -1.85 -2.57 -2.16
CA LEU A 209 -3.17 -1.96 -1.93
C LEU A 209 -3.42 -0.74 -2.83
N ILE A 210 -2.40 0.09 -3.06
CA ILE A 210 -2.47 1.26 -3.94
C ILE A 210 -2.73 0.83 -5.39
N LYS A 211 -2.09 -0.25 -5.83
CA LYS A 211 -2.27 -0.83 -7.18
C LYS A 211 -3.59 -1.61 -7.33
N GLY A 212 -4.32 -1.84 -6.23
CA GLY A 212 -5.57 -2.60 -6.22
C GLY A 212 -5.37 -4.11 -6.11
N ASN A 213 -4.15 -4.57 -5.83
CA ASN A 213 -3.80 -5.97 -5.70
C ASN A 213 -4.13 -6.54 -4.31
N ASP A 214 -4.23 -7.87 -4.21
CA ASP A 214 -4.48 -8.55 -2.94
C ASP A 214 -3.23 -8.58 -2.05
N ALA A 215 -3.16 -7.66 -1.10
CA ALA A 215 -2.07 -7.58 -0.14
C ALA A 215 -2.14 -8.65 0.99
N THR A 216 -3.17 -9.50 1.04
CA THR A 216 -3.31 -10.55 2.07
C THR A 216 -2.28 -11.67 1.90
N GLN A 217 -1.72 -11.82 0.71
CA GLN A 217 -0.73 -12.81 0.35
C GLN A 217 0.71 -12.40 0.74
N ILE A 218 0.89 -11.17 1.21
CA ILE A 218 2.18 -10.74 1.75
C ILE A 218 2.20 -11.00 3.25
N LYS A 219 3.19 -11.77 3.71
CA LYS A 219 3.34 -12.20 5.10
C LYS A 219 4.57 -11.58 5.75
N SER A 220 4.45 -11.17 7.01
CA SER A 220 5.59 -10.80 7.84
C SER A 220 6.14 -12.05 8.50
N GLY A 221 7.44 -12.29 8.40
CA GLY A 221 8.08 -13.44 9.04
C GLY A 221 9.42 -13.82 8.42
N ASN A 222 10.10 -14.74 9.09
CA ASN A 222 11.37 -15.27 8.63
C ASN A 222 11.13 -16.54 7.78
N THR A 223 11.30 -16.45 6.49
CA THR A 223 11.10 -17.56 5.53
C THR A 223 11.89 -18.83 5.87
N LEU A 224 13.01 -18.70 6.61
CA LEU A 224 13.81 -19.85 7.00
C LEU A 224 13.27 -20.60 8.24
N SER A 225 12.33 -20.01 8.98
CA SER A 225 11.76 -20.60 10.19
C SER A 225 10.23 -20.69 10.18
N ASP A 226 9.56 -19.89 9.38
CA ASP A 226 8.11 -19.76 9.32
C ASP A 226 7.64 -20.03 7.87
N ASP A 227 7.76 -21.26 7.42
CA ASP A 227 7.35 -21.68 6.07
C ASP A 227 5.89 -22.18 6.05
#